data_55244bd3a38e11e9dd8e6ca8aeb04a61
#
_entry.id   55244bd3a38e11e9dd8e6ca8aeb04a61
#
_cell.length_a   1.000
_cell.length_b   1.000
_cell.length_c   1.000
_cell.angle_alpha   90.00
_cell.angle_beta   90.00
_cell.angle_gamma   90.00
#
_symmetry.space_group_name_H-M   'P 1'
#
loop_
_entity.id
_entity.type
_entity.pdbx_description
1 polymer ?
#
loop_
_entity_poly.entity_id
_entity_poly.type
_entity_poly.pdbx_seq_one_letter_code
_entity_poly.pdbx_strand_id
1 'polypeptide(L)'
;MAQFLRNTLRAGVLAVALAACSDSTGPDTDDLVGSYDLITIDGASLPVIVDQIGEDKAEITMGTVTLDEDGSFGDVTELRITEGGVVTTEVQSTQGTWTISGSTVTFFPNDGSSNYTMTWNGQLRLTQLFQGFTLVYEKEP
;
A
#
# COMPACT_ATOMS: atom_id res chain seq x y z
N MET A 1 -10.78 3.04 -82.52
CA MET A 1 -9.36 3.33 -82.54
C MET A 1 -9.01 4.21 -81.36
N ALA A 2 -8.89 3.73 -80.19
CA ALA A 2 -8.31 4.49 -79.08
C ALA A 2 -7.94 3.47 -77.98
N GLN A 3 -6.69 3.23 -77.80
CA GLN A 3 -6.18 2.38 -76.74
C GLN A 3 -5.97 3.23 -75.51
N PHE A 4 -6.72 2.95 -74.50
CA PHE A 4 -6.56 3.57 -73.19
C PHE A 4 -5.46 2.87 -72.42
N LEU A 5 -4.37 3.58 -72.14
CA LEU A 5 -3.35 3.16 -71.21
C LEU A 5 -3.93 3.20 -69.78
N ARG A 6 -3.95 2.04 -69.15
CA ARG A 6 -4.26 1.90 -67.72
C ARG A 6 -2.99 2.10 -66.94
N ASN A 7 -2.81 3.28 -66.37
CA ASN A 7 -1.82 3.52 -65.31
C ASN A 7 -2.41 3.04 -63.96
N THR A 8 -2.01 1.90 -63.52
CA THR A 8 -2.27 1.44 -62.17
C THR A 8 -1.23 2.05 -61.23
N LEU A 9 -1.63 3.10 -60.53
CA LEU A 9 -0.87 3.68 -59.46
C LEU A 9 -1.03 2.79 -58.24
N ARG A 10 -0.01 2.02 -57.91
CA ARG A 10 0.04 1.26 -56.66
C ARG A 10 0.42 2.23 -55.52
N ALA A 11 -0.55 2.68 -54.79
CA ALA A 11 -0.34 3.37 -53.53
C ALA A 11 0.09 2.33 -52.48
N GLY A 12 1.38 2.33 -52.14
CA GLY A 12 1.90 1.58 -50.99
C GLY A 12 1.48 2.26 -49.71
N VAL A 13 0.59 1.64 -48.98
CA VAL A 13 0.27 2.05 -47.59
C VAL A 13 1.40 1.61 -46.73
N LEU A 14 2.27 2.54 -46.33
CA LEU A 14 3.28 2.33 -45.29
C LEU A 14 2.57 2.37 -43.95
N ALA A 15 2.22 1.18 -43.38
CA ALA A 15 1.74 1.06 -42.02
C ALA A 15 2.92 1.32 -41.09
N VAL A 16 3.03 2.54 -40.57
CA VAL A 16 3.90 2.84 -39.45
C VAL A 16 3.25 2.24 -38.20
N ALA A 17 3.71 1.07 -37.79
CA ALA A 17 3.41 0.52 -36.47
C ALA A 17 4.12 1.43 -35.44
N LEU A 18 3.36 2.36 -34.87
CA LEU A 18 3.73 3.01 -33.61
C LEU A 18 3.70 1.96 -32.53
N ALA A 19 4.84 1.34 -32.29
CA ALA A 19 5.07 0.63 -31.02
C ALA A 19 5.00 1.70 -29.93
N ALA A 20 3.82 1.89 -29.36
CA ALA A 20 3.68 2.58 -28.11
C ALA A 20 4.39 1.71 -27.06
N CYS A 21 5.67 1.95 -26.83
CA CYS A 21 6.29 1.61 -25.56
C CYS A 21 5.52 2.42 -24.52
N SER A 22 4.54 1.81 -23.88
CA SER A 22 4.04 2.30 -22.62
C SER A 22 5.16 2.08 -21.61
N ASP A 23 6.08 3.04 -21.49
CA ASP A 23 6.88 3.18 -20.30
C ASP A 23 5.89 3.38 -19.16
N SER A 24 5.53 2.30 -18.50
CA SER A 24 4.86 2.37 -17.20
C SER A 24 5.91 2.86 -16.19
N THR A 25 6.10 4.18 -16.16
CA THR A 25 6.90 4.87 -15.13
C THR A 25 6.12 4.92 -13.80
N GLY A 26 5.23 3.97 -13.56
CA GLY A 26 4.67 3.71 -12.25
C GLY A 26 5.66 2.91 -11.40
N PRO A 27 5.59 3.03 -10.07
CA PRO A 27 6.39 2.18 -9.19
C PRO A 27 6.10 0.72 -9.52
N ASP A 28 7.17 -0.09 -9.59
CA ASP A 28 7.02 -1.53 -9.79
C ASP A 28 6.28 -2.11 -8.59
N THR A 29 5.14 -2.74 -8.82
CA THR A 29 4.34 -3.34 -7.73
C THR A 29 5.08 -4.48 -7.05
N ASP A 30 6.01 -5.13 -7.73
CA ASP A 30 6.84 -6.19 -7.18
C ASP A 30 7.74 -5.66 -6.04
N ASP A 31 8.19 -4.40 -6.14
CA ASP A 31 8.96 -3.76 -5.07
C ASP A 31 8.10 -3.43 -3.83
N LEU A 32 6.79 -3.27 -4.01
CA LEU A 32 5.86 -2.98 -2.92
C LEU A 32 5.44 -4.24 -2.16
N VAL A 33 5.33 -5.39 -2.82
CA VAL A 33 4.91 -6.65 -2.20
C VAL A 33 5.89 -7.08 -1.11
N GLY A 34 5.36 -7.52 0.03
CA GLY A 34 6.15 -8.01 1.17
C GLY A 34 5.54 -7.64 2.52
N SER A 35 6.28 -7.93 3.58
CA SER A 35 5.91 -7.62 4.96
C SER A 35 6.60 -6.36 5.43
N TYR A 36 5.87 -5.53 6.19
CA TYR A 36 6.32 -4.24 6.72
C TYR A 36 6.03 -4.17 8.20
N ASP A 37 7.06 -3.99 9.01
CA ASP A 37 6.93 -3.83 10.45
C ASP A 37 6.78 -2.35 10.84
N LEU A 38 5.86 -2.08 11.77
CA LEU A 38 5.71 -0.77 12.40
C LEU A 38 6.93 -0.47 13.26
N ILE A 39 7.68 0.55 12.89
CA ILE A 39 8.93 0.92 13.58
C ILE A 39 8.77 2.14 14.48
N THR A 40 7.94 3.12 14.07
CA THR A 40 7.72 4.34 14.88
C THR A 40 6.27 4.82 14.80
N ILE A 41 5.82 5.49 15.87
CA ILE A 41 4.59 6.29 15.92
C ILE A 41 5.00 7.69 16.35
N ASP A 42 4.73 8.71 15.53
CA ASP A 42 5.18 10.10 15.72
C ASP A 42 6.70 10.23 16.00
N GLY A 43 7.48 9.34 15.38
CA GLY A 43 8.93 9.27 15.54
C GLY A 43 9.42 8.57 16.81
N ALA A 44 8.52 8.14 17.70
CA ALA A 44 8.87 7.35 18.88
C ALA A 44 8.89 5.85 18.53
N SER A 45 9.93 5.13 18.99
CA SER A 45 10.02 3.68 18.84
C SER A 45 9.01 2.96 19.74
N LEU A 46 8.50 1.79 19.26
CA LEU A 46 7.58 0.96 20.05
C LEU A 46 8.22 0.46 21.36
N PRO A 47 7.44 0.26 22.44
CA PRO A 47 6.00 0.51 22.53
C PRO A 47 5.65 2.01 22.68
N VAL A 48 4.51 2.43 22.11
CA VAL A 48 4.03 3.81 22.20
C VAL A 48 2.65 3.86 22.83
N ILE A 49 2.48 4.73 23.85
CA ILE A 49 1.17 4.99 24.46
C ILE A 49 0.33 5.78 23.46
N VAL A 50 -0.83 5.24 23.09
CA VAL A 50 -1.79 5.85 22.14
C VAL A 50 -3.03 6.37 22.83
N ASP A 51 -3.31 5.92 24.05
CA ASP A 51 -4.39 6.42 24.89
C ASP A 51 -3.98 6.29 26.37
N GLN A 52 -4.36 7.29 27.20
CA GLN A 52 -4.07 7.27 28.63
C GLN A 52 -5.08 8.10 29.42
N ILE A 53 -5.69 7.49 30.43
CA ILE A 53 -6.57 8.16 31.41
C ILE A 53 -6.11 7.77 32.81
N GLY A 54 -5.42 8.69 33.50
CA GLY A 54 -4.82 8.41 34.80
C GLY A 54 -3.73 7.36 34.72
N GLU A 55 -3.88 6.24 35.42
CA GLU A 55 -2.95 5.11 35.39
C GLU A 55 -3.32 4.05 34.31
N ASP A 56 -4.54 4.14 33.78
CA ASP A 56 -5.02 3.28 32.70
C ASP A 56 -4.46 3.75 31.36
N LYS A 57 -3.95 2.81 30.56
CA LYS A 57 -3.31 3.16 29.28
C LYS A 57 -3.44 2.04 28.25
N ALA A 58 -3.41 2.45 26.97
CA ALA A 58 -3.25 1.56 25.84
C ALA A 58 -1.93 1.89 25.10
N GLU A 59 -1.13 0.86 24.84
CA GLU A 59 0.15 0.97 24.14
C GLU A 59 0.14 0.06 22.92
N ILE A 60 0.60 0.57 21.77
CA ILE A 60 0.91 -0.27 20.62
C ILE A 60 2.30 -0.86 20.85
N THR A 61 2.41 -2.18 20.83
CA THR A 61 3.65 -2.92 21.06
C THR A 61 4.23 -3.49 19.77
N MET A 62 3.36 -3.78 18.78
CA MET A 62 3.72 -4.34 17.49
C MET A 62 2.68 -3.93 16.44
N GLY A 63 3.10 -3.81 15.19
CA GLY A 63 2.24 -3.69 14.03
C GLY A 63 2.95 -4.28 12.82
N THR A 64 2.20 -4.99 11.97
CA THR A 64 2.73 -5.57 10.72
C THR A 64 1.68 -5.46 9.63
N VAL A 65 2.09 -4.99 8.45
CA VAL A 65 1.28 -4.98 7.22
C VAL A 65 1.95 -5.87 6.19
N THR A 66 1.21 -6.85 5.67
CA THR A 66 1.67 -7.73 4.60
C THR A 66 0.88 -7.44 3.33
N LEU A 67 1.59 -7.24 2.22
CA LEU A 67 1.03 -7.05 0.89
C LEU A 67 1.42 -8.24 0.02
N ASP A 68 0.42 -8.95 -0.51
CA ASP A 68 0.62 -10.13 -1.33
C ASP A 68 0.52 -9.81 -2.84
N GLU A 69 1.20 -10.60 -3.68
CA GLU A 69 1.23 -10.44 -5.15
C GLU A 69 -0.16 -10.56 -5.80
N ASP A 70 -1.08 -11.27 -5.15
CA ASP A 70 -2.45 -11.45 -5.63
C ASP A 70 -3.36 -10.25 -5.34
N GLY A 71 -2.81 -9.18 -4.72
CA GLY A 71 -3.55 -7.98 -4.33
C GLY A 71 -4.29 -8.12 -3.00
N SER A 72 -4.05 -9.17 -2.23
CA SER A 72 -4.55 -9.29 -0.86
C SER A 72 -3.61 -8.62 0.14
N PHE A 73 -4.14 -8.25 1.30
CA PHE A 73 -3.35 -7.74 2.43
C PHE A 73 -3.80 -8.32 3.75
N GLY A 74 -2.87 -8.34 4.70
CA GLY A 74 -3.13 -8.55 6.13
C GLY A 74 -2.50 -7.43 6.94
N ASP A 75 -3.22 -6.94 7.95
CA ASP A 75 -2.75 -5.95 8.92
C ASP A 75 -2.97 -6.52 10.31
N VAL A 76 -1.94 -6.52 11.12
CA VAL A 76 -1.97 -7.02 12.51
C VAL A 76 -1.39 -5.96 13.42
N THR A 77 -2.12 -5.61 14.48
CA THR A 77 -1.65 -4.69 15.52
C THR A 77 -1.84 -5.33 16.89
N GLU A 78 -0.79 -5.32 17.71
CA GLU A 78 -0.83 -5.77 19.10
C GLU A 78 -0.88 -4.55 20.02
N LEU A 79 -1.86 -4.58 20.92
CA LEU A 79 -2.05 -3.60 21.97
C LEU A 79 -1.80 -4.23 23.34
N ARG A 80 -1.09 -3.51 24.19
CA ARG A 80 -0.99 -3.79 25.63
C ARG A 80 -1.87 -2.79 26.37
N ILE A 81 -2.90 -3.29 27.04
CA ILE A 81 -3.89 -2.50 27.78
C ILE A 81 -3.65 -2.67 29.27
N THR A 82 -3.56 -1.57 29.99
CA THR A 82 -3.48 -1.54 31.47
C THR A 82 -4.73 -0.88 32.00
N GLU A 83 -5.54 -1.60 32.79
CA GLU A 83 -6.76 -1.10 33.42
C GLU A 83 -6.80 -1.55 34.89
N GLY A 84 -6.95 -0.62 35.81
CA GLY A 84 -6.98 -0.91 37.24
C GLY A 84 -5.76 -1.70 37.76
N GLY A 85 -4.59 -1.50 37.14
CA GLY A 85 -3.36 -2.22 37.44
C GLY A 85 -3.26 -3.63 36.83
N VAL A 86 -4.26 -4.07 36.06
CA VAL A 86 -4.24 -5.34 35.32
C VAL A 86 -3.74 -5.08 33.90
N VAL A 87 -2.79 -5.89 33.45
CA VAL A 87 -2.23 -5.81 32.09
C VAL A 87 -2.79 -6.95 31.24
N THR A 88 -3.36 -6.62 30.08
CA THR A 88 -3.84 -7.55 29.06
C THR A 88 -3.22 -7.25 27.70
N THR A 89 -3.13 -8.24 26.85
CA THR A 89 -2.69 -8.08 25.45
C THR A 89 -3.86 -8.37 24.52
N GLU A 90 -4.11 -7.50 23.58
CA GLU A 90 -5.12 -7.64 22.54
C GLU A 90 -4.46 -7.60 21.16
N VAL A 91 -4.84 -8.52 20.29
CA VAL A 91 -4.39 -8.57 18.90
C VAL A 91 -5.57 -8.22 18.01
N GLN A 92 -5.43 -7.15 17.22
CA GLN A 92 -6.37 -6.75 16.19
C GLN A 92 -5.81 -7.16 14.84
N SER A 93 -6.64 -7.72 13.98
CA SER A 93 -6.26 -8.11 12.62
C SER A 93 -7.32 -7.70 11.62
N THR A 94 -6.87 -7.21 10.49
CA THR A 94 -7.70 -6.82 9.35
C THR A 94 -7.15 -7.48 8.08
N GLN A 95 -8.02 -7.91 7.19
CA GLN A 95 -7.67 -8.50 5.90
C GLN A 95 -8.53 -7.87 4.81
N GLY A 96 -8.06 -7.92 3.58
CA GLY A 96 -8.79 -7.39 2.44
C GLY A 96 -7.94 -7.36 1.18
N THR A 97 -8.22 -6.39 0.32
CA THR A 97 -7.46 -6.17 -0.92
C THR A 97 -6.82 -4.79 -0.93
N TRP A 98 -5.76 -4.62 -1.71
CA TRP A 98 -5.07 -3.36 -1.87
C TRP A 98 -4.88 -2.97 -3.34
N THR A 99 -4.75 -1.69 -3.60
CA THR A 99 -4.37 -1.12 -4.90
C THR A 99 -3.36 -0.01 -4.70
N ILE A 100 -2.59 0.31 -5.76
CA ILE A 100 -1.67 1.43 -5.75
C ILE A 100 -1.95 2.39 -6.90
N SER A 101 -1.83 3.69 -6.62
CA SER A 101 -1.88 4.75 -7.62
C SER A 101 -0.80 5.79 -7.27
N GLY A 102 0.23 5.89 -8.11
CA GLY A 102 1.43 6.67 -7.78
C GLY A 102 2.11 6.13 -6.52
N SER A 103 2.23 6.96 -5.49
CA SER A 103 2.75 6.57 -4.16
C SER A 103 1.66 6.24 -3.14
N THR A 104 0.39 6.28 -3.50
CA THR A 104 -0.72 6.02 -2.59
C THR A 104 -1.19 4.58 -2.71
N VAL A 105 -1.04 3.82 -1.63
CA VAL A 105 -1.59 2.48 -1.46
C VAL A 105 -2.94 2.60 -0.77
N THR A 106 -4.00 2.08 -1.38
CA THR A 106 -5.35 2.09 -0.82
C THR A 106 -5.73 0.67 -0.39
N PHE A 107 -6.22 0.54 0.82
CA PHE A 107 -6.64 -0.70 1.46
C PHE A 107 -8.16 -0.78 1.52
N PHE A 108 -8.71 -1.92 1.16
CA PHE A 108 -10.14 -2.22 1.16
C PHE A 108 -10.41 -3.41 2.09
N PRO A 109 -10.66 -3.14 3.39
CA PRO A 109 -10.96 -4.20 4.36
C PRO A 109 -12.21 -5.01 3.98
N ASN A 110 -12.20 -6.31 4.25
CA ASN A 110 -13.33 -7.21 3.98
C ASN A 110 -14.26 -7.41 5.19
N ASP A 111 -13.94 -6.80 6.33
CA ASP A 111 -14.70 -6.85 7.58
C ASP A 111 -15.77 -5.76 7.71
N GLY A 112 -15.91 -4.90 6.67
CA GLY A 112 -16.85 -3.78 6.64
C GLY A 112 -16.33 -2.49 7.28
N SER A 113 -15.07 -2.46 7.73
CA SER A 113 -14.43 -1.22 8.17
C SER A 113 -14.16 -0.27 6.99
N SER A 114 -13.86 0.98 7.30
CA SER A 114 -13.60 2.00 6.28
C SER A 114 -12.29 1.73 5.55
N ASN A 115 -12.25 2.04 4.25
CA ASN A 115 -11.02 2.05 3.48
C ASN A 115 -10.04 3.06 4.06
N TYR A 116 -8.75 2.74 3.98
CA TYR A 116 -7.69 3.63 4.42
C TYR A 116 -6.52 3.64 3.43
N THR A 117 -5.61 4.58 3.60
CA THR A 117 -4.47 4.75 2.70
C THR A 117 -3.17 4.83 3.45
N MET A 118 -2.09 4.37 2.81
CA MET A 118 -0.71 4.60 3.20
C MET A 118 0.06 5.21 2.04
N THR A 119 1.11 5.96 2.34
CA THR A 119 2.04 6.49 1.35
C THR A 119 3.28 5.62 1.30
N TRP A 120 3.61 5.11 0.11
CA TRP A 120 4.83 4.37 -0.14
C TRP A 120 5.95 5.31 -0.63
N ASN A 121 7.15 5.17 -0.09
CA ASN A 121 8.30 6.01 -0.47
C ASN A 121 9.03 5.52 -1.74
N GLY A 122 8.51 4.49 -2.41
CA GLY A 122 9.12 3.90 -3.61
C GLY A 122 10.24 2.90 -3.32
N GLN A 123 10.47 2.54 -2.06
CA GLN A 123 11.51 1.60 -1.64
C GLN A 123 11.01 0.68 -0.51
N LEU A 124 11.34 1.00 0.73
CA LEU A 124 11.19 0.10 1.88
C LEU A 124 10.21 0.60 2.94
N ARG A 125 9.50 1.71 2.71
CA ARG A 125 8.73 2.36 3.76
C ARG A 125 7.31 2.68 3.34
N LEU A 126 6.36 2.32 4.23
CA LEU A 126 4.98 2.78 4.20
C LEU A 126 4.75 3.78 5.35
N THR A 127 3.97 4.82 5.10
CA THR A 127 3.59 5.81 6.11
C THR A 127 2.08 5.97 6.12
N GLN A 128 1.47 5.87 7.30
CA GLN A 128 0.05 6.05 7.54
C GLN A 128 -0.19 7.23 8.48
N LEU A 129 -1.18 8.06 8.16
CA LEU A 129 -1.74 9.01 9.11
C LEU A 129 -3.03 8.42 9.67
N PHE A 130 -3.04 8.09 10.95
CA PHE A 130 -4.16 7.47 11.64
C PHE A 130 -4.51 8.24 12.91
N GLN A 131 -5.73 8.80 12.97
CA GLN A 131 -6.25 9.56 14.13
C GLN A 131 -5.30 10.67 14.65
N GLY A 132 -4.52 11.27 13.76
CA GLY A 132 -3.54 12.29 14.11
C GLY A 132 -2.13 11.77 14.42
N PHE A 133 -1.93 10.45 14.48
CA PHE A 133 -0.62 9.82 14.63
C PHE A 133 -0.02 9.51 13.26
N THR A 134 1.29 9.69 13.13
CA THR A 134 2.06 9.25 11.95
C THR A 134 2.72 7.91 12.26
N LEU A 135 2.22 6.85 11.63
CA LEU A 135 2.76 5.50 11.74
C LEU A 135 3.74 5.27 10.59
N VAL A 136 4.92 4.76 10.88
CA VAL A 136 5.95 4.44 9.89
C VAL A 136 6.28 2.96 9.97
N TYR A 137 6.10 2.29 8.83
CA TYR A 137 6.39 0.87 8.65
C TYR A 137 7.61 0.72 7.74
N GLU A 138 8.45 -0.25 8.02
CA GLU A 138 9.62 -0.58 7.20
C GLU A 138 9.54 -2.02 6.73
N LYS A 139 9.89 -2.24 5.44
CA LYS A 139 9.86 -3.56 4.81
C LYS A 139 10.91 -4.46 5.46
N GLU A 140 10.50 -5.67 5.79
CA GLU A 140 11.43 -6.71 6.23
C GLU A 140 12.41 -7.06 5.10
N PRO A 141 13.69 -7.33 5.45
CA PRO A 141 14.71 -7.70 4.46
C PRO A 141 14.45 -9.05 3.78
#